data_7547a0361a5fe3e9e9f76795a5e09798
#
_entry.id   7547a0361a5fe3e9e9f76795a5e09798
#
_cell.length_a   1.000
_cell.length_b   1.000
_cell.length_c   1.000
_cell.angle_alpha   90.00
_cell.angle_beta   90.00
_cell.angle_gamma   90.00
#
_symmetry.space_group_name_H-M   'P 1'
#
loop_
_entity.id
_entity.type
_entity.pdbx_description
1 polymer ?
#
loop_
_entity_poly.entity_id
_entity_poly.type
_entity_poly.pdbx_seq_one_letter_code
_entity_poly.pdbx_strand_id
1 'polypeptide(L)'
;KHKIQDRSSDYLSKKIGSTGTGCGPANAERVMRTAKLAREIPELEEYLTDVPLEINKTLDEGSDVFIEGSQGFGLSLYYGTYPYVTSKDTTASTAAADVGVGPTRIDEVITVFKAYATRVGKGPFPTEISQEEAEKMGLEEYGTVTGRRRRIGLFDMDMARESCMINGATQIAVTCVDRLYPRCERVREYSKLSSDAKRFIEEIEDATGVPVTIISTGPDLEDTIDLRSELL
;
A
#
# COMPACT_ATOMS: atom_id res chain seq x y z
N LYS A 1 25.36 4.37 4.93
CA LYS A 1 25.83 2.97 4.91
C LYS A 1 24.86 2.10 4.11
N HIS A 2 23.61 1.89 4.55
CA HIS A 2 22.63 0.94 3.98
C HIS A 2 22.29 1.24 2.51
N LYS A 3 22.13 2.51 2.12
CA LYS A 3 21.92 2.89 0.71
C LYS A 3 23.08 2.46 -0.20
N ILE A 4 24.31 2.57 0.30
CA ILE A 4 25.51 2.15 -0.45
C ILE A 4 25.51 0.63 -0.59
N GLN A 5 25.25 -0.12 0.49
CA GLN A 5 25.17 -1.57 0.47
C GLN A 5 24.11 -2.08 -0.50
N ASP A 6 22.91 -1.48 -0.46
CA ASP A 6 21.80 -1.84 -1.34
C ASP A 6 22.16 -1.62 -2.82
N ARG A 7 22.73 -0.45 -3.15
CA ARG A 7 23.09 -0.07 -4.52
C ARG A 7 24.29 -0.85 -5.07
N SER A 8 25.25 -1.20 -4.21
CA SER A 8 26.45 -1.94 -4.60
C SER A 8 26.22 -3.45 -4.73
N SER A 9 25.12 -3.97 -4.21
CA SER A 9 24.78 -5.37 -4.36
C SER A 9 24.21 -5.66 -5.74
N ASP A 10 24.92 -6.44 -6.54
CA ASP A 10 24.45 -6.90 -7.85
C ASP A 10 23.14 -7.69 -7.74
N TYR A 11 22.98 -8.45 -6.67
CA TYR A 11 21.75 -9.19 -6.42
C TYR A 11 20.55 -8.25 -6.21
N LEU A 12 20.67 -7.29 -5.29
CA LEU A 12 19.58 -6.37 -4.97
C LEU A 12 19.30 -5.40 -6.14
N SER A 13 20.35 -4.82 -6.73
CA SER A 13 20.20 -3.82 -7.78
C SER A 13 19.83 -4.41 -9.13
N LYS A 14 20.51 -5.49 -9.58
CA LYS A 14 20.34 -6.03 -10.93
C LYS A 14 19.30 -7.15 -11.00
N LYS A 15 19.27 -8.08 -9.99
CA LYS A 15 18.34 -9.21 -10.01
C LYS A 15 16.98 -8.82 -9.46
N ILE A 16 16.90 -8.23 -8.27
CA ILE A 16 15.65 -7.82 -7.63
C ILE A 16 15.10 -6.52 -8.24
N GLY A 17 15.98 -5.58 -8.57
CA GLY A 17 15.58 -4.26 -9.04
C GLY A 17 15.22 -3.31 -7.91
N SER A 18 15.89 -3.46 -6.75
CA SER A 18 15.70 -2.62 -5.56
C SER A 18 15.68 -1.13 -5.90
N THR A 19 14.94 -0.35 -5.11
CA THR A 19 14.93 1.11 -5.18
C THR A 19 16.23 1.74 -4.69
N GLY A 20 17.11 0.96 -4.05
CA GLY A 20 18.40 1.45 -3.54
C GLY A 20 18.27 2.38 -2.33
N THR A 21 17.18 2.27 -1.57
CA THR A 21 16.92 3.11 -0.39
C THR A 21 17.55 2.55 0.89
N GLY A 22 18.04 1.31 0.86
CA GLY A 22 18.75 0.68 1.97
C GLY A 22 17.88 -0.09 2.95
N CYS A 23 16.60 -0.33 2.63
CA CYS A 23 15.68 -1.06 3.52
C CYS A 23 16.14 -2.49 3.79
N GLY A 24 16.60 -3.22 2.75
CA GLY A 24 17.10 -4.59 2.91
C GLY A 24 18.25 -4.70 3.91
N PRO A 25 19.37 -4.01 3.69
CA PRO A 25 20.49 -4.00 4.63
C PRO A 25 20.13 -3.55 6.04
N ALA A 26 19.23 -2.55 6.19
CA ALA A 26 18.80 -2.07 7.50
C ALA A 26 17.99 -3.13 8.27
N ASN A 27 17.05 -3.80 7.62
CA ASN A 27 16.29 -4.89 8.21
C ASN A 27 17.18 -6.09 8.56
N ALA A 28 18.16 -6.42 7.70
CA ALA A 28 19.13 -7.47 7.99
C ALA A 28 19.92 -7.18 9.27
N GLU A 29 20.44 -5.96 9.43
CA GLU A 29 21.13 -5.55 10.67
C GLU A 29 20.20 -5.61 11.88
N ARG A 30 18.92 -5.23 11.73
CA ARG A 30 17.94 -5.34 12.82
C ARG A 30 17.75 -6.78 13.28
N VAL A 31 17.58 -7.71 12.34
CA VAL A 31 17.43 -9.15 12.65
C VAL A 31 18.69 -9.73 13.26
N MET A 32 19.87 -9.31 12.75
CA MET A 32 21.18 -9.71 13.30
C MET A 32 21.52 -9.01 14.61
N ARG A 33 20.69 -8.08 15.10
CA ARG A 33 20.87 -7.32 16.35
C ARG A 33 22.11 -6.43 16.36
N THR A 34 22.52 -5.95 15.21
CA THR A 34 23.67 -5.05 15.00
C THR A 34 23.27 -3.68 14.53
N ALA A 35 21.94 -3.44 14.34
CA ALA A 35 21.43 -2.15 13.91
C ALA A 35 21.63 -1.06 14.99
N LYS A 36 22.03 0.13 14.57
CA LYS A 36 22.02 1.33 15.42
C LYS A 36 20.55 1.76 15.60
N LEU A 37 20.12 1.90 16.83
CA LEU A 37 18.76 2.31 17.17
C LEU A 37 18.63 3.83 17.20
N ALA A 38 17.41 4.34 17.01
CA ALA A 38 17.14 5.79 17.01
C ALA A 38 17.59 6.46 18.34
N ARG A 39 17.40 5.79 19.47
CA ARG A 39 17.84 6.26 20.80
C ARG A 39 19.38 6.42 20.95
N GLU A 40 20.14 5.90 20.01
CA GLU A 40 21.60 6.03 19.97
C GLU A 40 22.05 7.16 19.04
N ILE A 41 21.11 7.95 18.55
CA ILE A 41 21.33 9.07 17.60
C ILE A 41 20.89 10.35 18.30
N PRO A 42 21.82 11.19 18.80
CA PRO A 42 21.50 12.38 19.58
C PRO A 42 20.56 13.34 18.86
N GLU A 43 20.67 13.46 17.55
CA GLU A 43 19.84 14.35 16.73
C GLU A 43 18.37 13.93 16.64
N LEU A 44 18.05 12.73 17.12
CA LEU A 44 16.68 12.19 17.14
C LEU A 44 16.05 12.22 18.53
N GLU A 45 16.78 12.66 19.58
CA GLU A 45 16.34 12.58 20.97
C GLU A 45 14.99 13.29 21.19
N GLU A 46 14.80 14.46 20.61
CA GLU A 46 13.56 15.25 20.74
C GLU A 46 12.32 14.59 20.06
N TYR A 47 12.55 13.63 19.16
CA TYR A 47 11.49 12.91 18.44
C TYR A 47 11.19 11.53 19.01
N LEU A 48 11.87 11.12 20.08
CA LEU A 48 11.70 9.81 20.68
C LEU A 48 10.58 9.81 21.72
N THR A 49 9.74 8.81 21.63
CA THR A 49 8.72 8.51 22.65
C THR A 49 8.55 7.01 22.81
N ASP A 50 7.86 6.59 23.86
CA ASP A 50 7.33 5.24 24.00
C ASP A 50 6.07 5.11 23.16
N VAL A 51 6.25 4.78 21.87
CA VAL A 51 5.15 4.71 20.90
C VAL A 51 4.04 3.76 21.35
N PRO A 52 4.32 2.51 21.81
CA PRO A 52 3.28 1.62 22.35
C PRO A 52 2.47 2.26 23.47
N LEU A 53 3.12 2.89 24.42
CA LEU A 53 2.46 3.52 25.55
C LEU A 53 1.58 4.70 25.08
N GLU A 54 2.10 5.56 24.22
CA GLU A 54 1.40 6.73 23.72
C GLU A 54 0.15 6.34 22.91
N ILE A 55 0.27 5.40 21.97
CA ILE A 55 -0.88 4.95 21.16
C ILE A 55 -1.95 4.30 22.04
N ASN A 56 -1.56 3.37 22.92
CA ASN A 56 -2.56 2.70 23.76
C ASN A 56 -3.27 3.66 24.70
N LYS A 57 -2.56 4.66 25.24
CA LYS A 57 -3.17 5.73 26.05
C LYS A 57 -4.16 6.56 25.23
N THR A 58 -3.79 6.94 24.01
CA THR A 58 -4.65 7.70 23.08
C THR A 58 -5.95 6.94 22.76
N LEU A 59 -5.84 5.62 22.55
CA LEU A 59 -6.99 4.74 22.36
C LEU A 59 -7.86 4.64 23.62
N ASP A 60 -7.25 4.56 24.80
CA ASP A 60 -7.98 4.50 26.09
C ASP A 60 -8.73 5.83 26.39
N GLU A 61 -8.23 6.93 25.86
CA GLU A 61 -8.87 8.25 25.92
C GLU A 61 -10.02 8.42 24.90
N GLY A 62 -10.27 7.40 24.05
CA GLY A 62 -11.34 7.39 23.05
C GLY A 62 -11.03 8.19 21.79
N SER A 63 -9.77 8.43 21.51
CA SER A 63 -9.36 9.12 20.28
C SER A 63 -9.07 8.14 19.16
N ASP A 64 -9.29 8.55 17.90
CA ASP A 64 -8.95 7.77 16.73
C ASP A 64 -7.44 7.74 16.49
N VAL A 65 -6.93 6.56 16.13
CA VAL A 65 -5.54 6.34 15.74
C VAL A 65 -5.50 5.65 14.38
N PHE A 66 -4.77 6.26 13.46
CA PHE A 66 -4.53 5.69 12.13
C PHE A 66 -3.12 5.12 12.02
N ILE A 67 -3.02 3.85 11.60
CA ILE A 67 -1.74 3.19 11.32
C ILE A 67 -1.62 3.02 9.81
N GLU A 68 -0.74 3.81 9.20
CA GLU A 68 -0.50 3.75 7.76
C GLU A 68 0.63 2.78 7.44
N GLY A 69 0.32 1.71 6.68
CA GLY A 69 1.30 0.78 6.15
C GLY A 69 2.03 1.33 4.92
N SER A 70 3.23 0.82 4.68
CA SER A 70 4.04 1.17 3.49
C SER A 70 4.07 0.04 2.48
N GLN A 71 4.41 0.35 1.21
CA GLN A 71 4.47 -0.56 0.06
C GLN A 71 3.07 -1.12 -0.31
N GLY A 72 2.98 -2.41 -0.57
CA GLY A 72 1.73 -3.07 -0.91
C GLY A 72 1.83 -4.58 -0.71
N PHE A 73 0.69 -5.25 -0.64
CA PHE A 73 0.58 -6.67 -0.32
C PHE A 73 1.48 -7.55 -1.19
N GLY A 74 1.49 -7.36 -2.52
CA GLY A 74 2.35 -8.13 -3.44
C GLY A 74 3.86 -7.95 -3.24
N LEU A 75 4.28 -7.02 -2.36
CA LEU A 75 5.65 -6.80 -1.95
C LEU A 75 5.96 -7.32 -0.54
N SER A 76 5.00 -7.95 0.15
CA SER A 76 5.24 -8.58 1.45
C SER A 76 6.34 -9.63 1.36
N LEU A 77 7.20 -9.66 2.37
CA LEU A 77 8.27 -10.66 2.48
C LEU A 77 7.72 -12.09 2.55
N TYR A 78 6.53 -12.27 3.14
CA TYR A 78 5.92 -13.58 3.39
C TYR A 78 4.89 -13.97 2.34
N TYR A 79 4.07 -13.01 1.89
CA TYR A 79 2.92 -13.26 1.01
C TYR A 79 3.09 -12.73 -0.40
N GLY A 80 4.14 -11.93 -0.64
CA GLY A 80 4.43 -11.38 -1.96
C GLY A 80 5.17 -12.33 -2.89
N THR A 81 5.55 -11.81 -4.04
CA THR A 81 6.22 -12.56 -5.11
C THR A 81 7.72 -12.77 -4.84
N TYR A 82 8.06 -13.46 -3.75
CA TYR A 82 9.44 -13.72 -3.37
C TYR A 82 10.27 -14.33 -4.53
N PRO A 83 11.52 -13.88 -4.76
CA PRO A 83 12.31 -12.93 -3.99
C PRO A 83 12.12 -11.45 -4.37
N TYR A 84 11.18 -11.11 -5.23
CA TYR A 84 10.92 -9.76 -5.73
C TYR A 84 9.97 -8.99 -4.81
N VAL A 85 10.36 -8.89 -3.55
CA VAL A 85 9.57 -8.31 -2.45
C VAL A 85 10.39 -7.25 -1.69
N THR A 86 9.74 -6.53 -0.78
CA THR A 86 10.45 -5.69 0.20
C THR A 86 11.04 -6.56 1.31
N SER A 87 11.82 -5.97 2.19
CA SER A 87 12.56 -6.67 3.26
C SER A 87 11.79 -6.82 4.57
N LYS A 88 10.48 -6.55 4.55
CA LYS A 88 9.58 -6.74 5.69
C LYS A 88 8.22 -7.21 5.21
N ASP A 89 7.43 -7.72 6.12
CA ASP A 89 6.01 -7.93 5.86
C ASP A 89 5.26 -6.58 5.77
N THR A 90 4.20 -6.53 4.96
CA THR A 90 3.41 -5.31 4.68
C THR A 90 1.94 -5.49 5.06
N THR A 91 1.62 -6.49 5.85
CA THR A 91 0.24 -6.75 6.30
C THR A 91 -0.16 -5.84 7.46
N ALA A 92 -1.48 -5.71 7.67
CA ALA A 92 -2.06 -4.98 8.79
C ALA A 92 -1.59 -5.54 10.14
N SER A 93 -1.45 -6.87 10.26
CA SER A 93 -0.93 -7.53 11.47
C SER A 93 0.48 -7.05 11.80
N THR A 94 1.34 -6.92 10.81
CA THR A 94 2.70 -6.40 11.02
C THR A 94 2.68 -4.92 11.34
N ALA A 95 1.81 -4.12 10.70
CA ALA A 95 1.68 -2.70 11.02
C ALA A 95 1.26 -2.48 12.49
N ALA A 96 0.31 -3.26 13.01
CA ALA A 96 -0.08 -3.22 14.42
C ALA A 96 1.08 -3.63 15.33
N ALA A 97 1.82 -4.69 14.99
CA ALA A 97 2.98 -5.15 15.76
C ALA A 97 4.13 -4.14 15.77
N ASP A 98 4.38 -3.45 14.64
CA ASP A 98 5.44 -2.45 14.50
C ASP A 98 5.24 -1.25 15.46
N VAL A 99 3.99 -0.90 15.77
CA VAL A 99 3.65 0.22 16.66
C VAL A 99 3.26 -0.22 18.07
N GLY A 100 3.18 -1.53 18.33
CA GLY A 100 2.90 -2.08 19.65
C GLY A 100 1.43 -2.02 20.06
N VAL A 101 0.51 -2.16 19.11
CA VAL A 101 -0.94 -2.26 19.35
C VAL A 101 -1.36 -3.72 19.29
N GLY A 102 -2.13 -4.16 20.28
CA GLY A 102 -2.68 -5.52 20.33
C GLY A 102 -3.74 -5.74 19.24
N PRO A 103 -3.84 -6.96 18.67
CA PRO A 103 -4.75 -7.22 17.54
C PRO A 103 -6.24 -6.96 17.88
N THR A 104 -6.62 -7.10 19.16
CA THR A 104 -8.00 -6.84 19.62
C THR A 104 -8.33 -5.36 19.82
N ARG A 105 -7.39 -4.47 19.55
CA ARG A 105 -7.56 -3.01 19.58
C ARG A 105 -7.68 -2.40 18.19
N ILE A 106 -7.69 -3.25 17.16
CA ILE A 106 -7.90 -2.82 15.77
C ILE A 106 -9.38 -2.99 15.47
N ASP A 107 -10.07 -1.89 15.25
CA ASP A 107 -11.49 -1.88 14.93
C ASP A 107 -11.71 -2.09 13.43
N GLU A 108 -10.88 -1.44 12.59
CA GLU A 108 -11.03 -1.43 11.15
C GLU A 108 -9.70 -1.69 10.42
N VAL A 109 -9.77 -2.44 9.35
CA VAL A 109 -8.66 -2.64 8.41
C VAL A 109 -9.11 -2.23 7.02
N ILE A 110 -8.63 -1.09 6.55
CA ILE A 110 -8.94 -0.58 5.22
C ILE A 110 -7.83 -1.01 4.25
N THR A 111 -8.15 -1.90 3.30
CA THR A 111 -7.24 -2.19 2.19
C THR A 111 -7.40 -1.14 1.11
N VAL A 112 -6.27 -0.52 0.73
CA VAL A 112 -6.28 0.53 -0.29
C VAL A 112 -5.79 -0.06 -1.61
N PHE A 113 -6.66 -0.09 -2.60
CA PHE A 113 -6.34 -0.51 -3.97
C PHE A 113 -6.33 0.68 -4.91
N LYS A 114 -5.45 0.64 -5.87
CA LYS A 114 -5.51 1.50 -7.03
C LYS A 114 -6.31 0.80 -8.12
N ALA A 115 -7.15 1.51 -8.86
CA ALA A 115 -8.02 0.95 -9.91
C ALA A 115 -7.24 0.15 -10.99
N TYR A 116 -5.93 0.29 -11.05
CA TYR A 116 -5.02 -0.48 -11.88
C TYR A 116 -3.73 -0.78 -11.12
N ALA A 117 -3.03 -1.83 -11.48
CA ALA A 117 -1.82 -2.23 -10.77
C ALA A 117 -0.57 -1.52 -11.31
N THR A 118 0.40 -1.23 -10.42
CA THR A 118 1.71 -0.71 -10.82
C THR A 118 2.83 -1.39 -10.06
N ARG A 119 3.98 -1.57 -10.72
CA ARG A 119 5.13 -2.19 -10.10
C ARG A 119 6.43 -1.47 -10.47
N VAL A 120 7.25 -1.19 -9.48
CA VAL A 120 8.66 -0.80 -9.66
C VAL A 120 9.52 -2.03 -9.41
N GLY A 121 10.50 -2.27 -10.26
CA GLY A 121 11.40 -3.42 -10.12
C GLY A 121 10.95 -4.64 -10.93
N LYS A 122 11.64 -5.74 -10.71
CA LYS A 122 11.45 -6.97 -11.46
C LYS A 122 10.46 -7.90 -10.76
N GLY A 123 10.28 -9.09 -11.33
CA GLY A 123 9.40 -10.13 -10.81
C GLY A 123 8.13 -10.31 -11.62
N PRO A 124 7.34 -11.34 -11.29
CA PRO A 124 6.10 -11.64 -11.98
C PRO A 124 5.08 -10.50 -11.82
N PHE A 125 4.32 -10.27 -12.87
CA PHE A 125 3.25 -9.30 -12.91
C PHE A 125 2.15 -9.82 -13.85
N PRO A 126 1.26 -10.69 -13.35
CA PRO A 126 0.34 -11.46 -14.20
C PRO A 126 -0.57 -10.61 -15.07
N THR A 127 -0.99 -9.46 -14.57
CA THR A 127 -1.90 -8.53 -15.27
C THR A 127 -1.19 -7.45 -16.07
N GLU A 128 0.15 -7.55 -16.24
CA GLU A 128 0.94 -6.55 -16.95
C GLU A 128 0.46 -6.34 -18.37
N ILE A 129 0.31 -5.09 -18.77
CA ILE A 129 0.01 -4.67 -20.15
C ILE A 129 1.26 -4.09 -20.80
N SER A 130 1.25 -4.03 -22.13
CA SER A 130 2.35 -3.42 -22.88
C SER A 130 2.45 -1.92 -22.60
N GLN A 131 3.63 -1.36 -22.83
CA GLN A 131 3.84 0.09 -22.73
C GLN A 131 2.91 0.87 -23.64
N GLU A 132 2.70 0.38 -24.86
CA GLU A 132 1.83 1.03 -25.84
C GLU A 132 0.37 1.05 -25.39
N GLU A 133 -0.10 -0.02 -24.77
CA GLU A 133 -1.45 -0.09 -24.19
C GLU A 133 -1.59 0.87 -23.02
N ALA A 134 -0.61 0.88 -22.09
CA ALA A 134 -0.62 1.82 -20.97
C ALA A 134 -0.64 3.28 -21.43
N GLU A 135 0.13 3.63 -22.47
CA GLU A 135 0.14 4.98 -23.08
C GLU A 135 -1.22 5.34 -23.70
N LYS A 136 -1.81 4.41 -24.46
CA LYS A 136 -3.16 4.62 -25.03
C LYS A 136 -4.23 4.81 -23.96
N MET A 137 -4.08 4.18 -22.81
CA MET A 137 -4.98 4.33 -21.69
C MET A 137 -4.65 5.53 -20.78
N GLY A 138 -3.56 6.25 -21.01
CA GLY A 138 -3.12 7.37 -20.18
C GLY A 138 -2.65 6.97 -18.79
N LEU A 139 -2.19 5.73 -18.61
CA LEU A 139 -1.82 5.14 -17.30
C LEU A 139 -0.31 5.21 -17.01
N GLU A 140 0.43 6.08 -17.68
CA GLU A 140 1.87 6.21 -17.43
C GLU A 140 2.16 6.74 -16.03
N GLU A 141 3.09 6.09 -15.33
CA GLU A 141 3.55 6.49 -14.02
C GLU A 141 5.06 6.38 -13.86
N TYR A 142 5.60 7.25 -13.02
CA TYR A 142 7.01 7.27 -12.64
C TYR A 142 7.15 7.22 -11.11
N GLY A 143 8.16 6.52 -10.64
CA GLY A 143 8.47 6.46 -9.21
C GLY A 143 8.96 7.81 -8.71
N THR A 144 8.31 8.39 -7.71
CA THR A 144 8.63 9.72 -7.16
C THR A 144 10.09 9.82 -6.69
N VAL A 145 10.63 8.78 -6.05
CA VAL A 145 11.99 8.77 -5.51
C VAL A 145 13.03 8.37 -6.55
N THR A 146 12.67 7.46 -7.45
CA THR A 146 13.63 6.84 -8.38
C THR A 146 13.59 7.42 -9.78
N GLY A 147 12.51 8.13 -10.15
CA GLY A 147 12.24 8.58 -11.51
C GLY A 147 12.04 7.42 -12.51
N ARG A 148 12.07 6.16 -12.05
CA ARG A 148 11.89 5.01 -12.93
C ARG A 148 10.44 4.92 -13.40
N ARG A 149 10.24 4.66 -14.68
CA ARG A 149 8.92 4.31 -15.21
C ARG A 149 8.42 3.05 -14.50
N ARG A 150 7.17 3.07 -14.10
CA ARG A 150 6.49 1.91 -13.51
C ARG A 150 5.98 0.99 -14.62
N ARG A 151 6.04 -0.30 -14.38
CA ARG A 151 5.29 -1.31 -15.12
C ARG A 151 3.83 -1.14 -14.73
N ILE A 152 2.93 -1.23 -15.70
CA ILE A 152 1.48 -1.04 -15.53
C ILE A 152 0.78 -2.37 -15.80
N GLY A 153 -0.24 -2.67 -15.04
CA GLY A 153 -1.11 -3.81 -15.23
C GLY A 153 -2.56 -3.49 -14.95
N LEU A 154 -3.47 -4.31 -15.44
CA LEU A 154 -4.87 -4.23 -15.06
C LEU A 154 -5.04 -4.61 -13.59
N PHE A 155 -6.20 -4.32 -13.02
CA PHE A 155 -6.53 -4.72 -11.65
C PHE A 155 -6.44 -6.24 -11.50
N ASP A 156 -5.85 -6.70 -10.41
CA ASP A 156 -5.64 -8.12 -10.12
C ASP A 156 -6.64 -8.57 -9.04
N MET A 157 -7.75 -9.18 -9.47
CA MET A 157 -8.83 -9.62 -8.58
C MET A 157 -8.38 -10.76 -7.65
N ASP A 158 -7.48 -11.64 -8.11
CA ASP A 158 -6.99 -12.73 -7.27
C ASP A 158 -6.10 -12.21 -6.16
N MET A 159 -5.20 -11.27 -6.47
CA MET A 159 -4.39 -10.58 -5.47
C MET A 159 -5.25 -9.74 -4.52
N ALA A 160 -6.31 -9.11 -4.99
CA ALA A 160 -7.22 -8.35 -4.15
C ALA A 160 -7.94 -9.26 -3.13
N ARG A 161 -8.45 -10.41 -3.58
CA ARG A 161 -9.08 -11.42 -2.72
C ARG A 161 -8.11 -11.93 -1.66
N GLU A 162 -6.90 -12.31 -2.06
CA GLU A 162 -5.87 -12.80 -1.15
C GLU A 162 -5.46 -11.72 -0.15
N SER A 163 -5.28 -10.47 -0.61
CA SER A 163 -4.94 -9.33 0.24
C SER A 163 -6.02 -9.07 1.30
N CYS A 164 -7.29 -9.03 0.91
CA CYS A 164 -8.40 -8.83 1.85
C CYS A 164 -8.46 -9.95 2.89
N MET A 165 -8.35 -11.19 2.45
CA MET A 165 -8.36 -12.36 3.33
C MET A 165 -7.23 -12.34 4.36
N ILE A 166 -5.98 -12.10 3.93
CA ILE A 166 -4.81 -12.15 4.81
C ILE A 166 -4.76 -10.96 5.77
N ASN A 167 -5.20 -9.80 5.33
CA ASN A 167 -5.27 -8.61 6.18
C ASN A 167 -6.49 -8.59 7.10
N GLY A 168 -7.49 -9.45 6.88
CA GLY A 168 -8.77 -9.36 7.58
C GLY A 168 -9.46 -8.02 7.28
N ALA A 169 -9.47 -7.63 5.99
CA ALA A 169 -10.03 -6.35 5.58
C ALA A 169 -11.51 -6.23 5.96
N THR A 170 -11.86 -5.12 6.58
CA THR A 170 -13.24 -4.76 6.92
C THR A 170 -13.83 -3.82 5.87
N GLN A 171 -12.97 -3.08 5.18
CA GLN A 171 -13.33 -2.09 4.18
C GLN A 171 -12.30 -2.05 3.06
N ILE A 172 -12.73 -1.56 1.90
CA ILE A 172 -11.86 -1.28 0.76
C ILE A 172 -11.96 0.21 0.38
N ALA A 173 -10.80 0.81 0.12
CA ALA A 173 -10.69 2.09 -0.57
C ALA A 173 -10.14 1.87 -1.98
N VAL A 174 -10.84 2.37 -3.02
CA VAL A 174 -10.36 2.30 -4.41
C VAL A 174 -9.95 3.69 -4.87
N THR A 175 -8.68 3.84 -5.25
CA THR A 175 -8.11 5.12 -5.71
C THR A 175 -7.85 5.14 -7.21
N CYS A 176 -7.67 6.33 -7.78
CA CYS A 176 -7.37 6.52 -9.21
C CYS A 176 -8.44 5.96 -10.15
N VAL A 177 -9.71 6.01 -9.75
CA VAL A 177 -10.84 5.56 -10.58
C VAL A 177 -10.99 6.43 -11.83
N ASP A 178 -10.73 7.73 -11.70
CA ASP A 178 -10.66 8.70 -12.80
C ASP A 178 -9.65 8.32 -13.89
N ARG A 179 -8.52 7.71 -13.50
CA ARG A 179 -7.47 7.32 -14.44
C ARG A 179 -7.89 6.16 -15.34
N LEU A 180 -8.62 5.21 -14.79
CA LEU A 180 -9.14 4.06 -15.54
C LEU A 180 -10.46 4.41 -16.25
N TYR A 181 -11.27 5.26 -15.63
CA TYR A 181 -12.57 5.72 -16.12
C TYR A 181 -12.60 7.26 -16.20
N PRO A 182 -12.07 7.89 -17.24
CA PRO A 182 -11.92 9.36 -17.32
C PRO A 182 -13.23 10.16 -17.18
N ARG A 183 -14.38 9.53 -17.48
CA ARG A 183 -15.70 10.15 -17.25
C ARG A 183 -16.05 10.33 -15.77
N CYS A 184 -15.27 9.71 -14.87
CA CYS A 184 -15.45 9.82 -13.43
C CYS A 184 -14.53 10.88 -12.79
N GLU A 185 -13.75 11.62 -13.59
CA GLU A 185 -12.86 12.64 -13.04
C GLU A 185 -13.63 13.67 -12.22
N ARG A 186 -13.21 13.83 -10.94
CA ARG A 186 -13.79 14.75 -9.95
C ARG A 186 -15.29 14.52 -9.66
N VAL A 187 -15.79 13.33 -9.88
CA VAL A 187 -17.14 12.96 -9.47
C VAL A 187 -17.14 12.74 -7.95
N ARG A 188 -18.09 13.38 -7.25
CA ARG A 188 -18.17 13.40 -5.77
C ARG A 188 -19.38 12.65 -5.20
N GLU A 189 -20.17 12.03 -6.05
CA GLU A 189 -21.36 11.28 -5.68
C GLU A 189 -21.35 9.93 -6.38
N TYR A 190 -21.59 8.84 -5.65
CA TYR A 190 -21.60 7.49 -6.21
C TYR A 190 -22.62 7.34 -7.36
N SER A 191 -23.79 7.98 -7.21
CA SER A 191 -24.85 7.95 -8.23
C SER A 191 -24.39 8.45 -9.60
N LYS A 192 -23.41 9.38 -9.63
CA LYS A 192 -22.87 10.03 -10.83
C LYS A 192 -21.70 9.29 -11.47
N LEU A 193 -21.17 8.23 -10.85
CA LEU A 193 -20.17 7.40 -11.47
C LEU A 193 -20.71 6.74 -12.75
N SER A 194 -19.83 6.51 -13.72
CA SER A 194 -20.19 5.80 -14.94
C SER A 194 -20.61 4.36 -14.62
N SER A 195 -21.45 3.77 -15.47
CA SER A 195 -21.89 2.37 -15.31
C SER A 195 -20.72 1.39 -15.28
N ASP A 196 -19.68 1.66 -16.05
CA ASP A 196 -18.49 0.81 -16.09
C ASP A 196 -17.68 0.90 -14.78
N ALA A 197 -17.54 2.10 -14.21
CA ALA A 197 -16.90 2.27 -12.91
C ALA A 197 -17.69 1.61 -11.77
N LYS A 198 -19.02 1.72 -11.77
CA LYS A 198 -19.88 1.04 -10.79
C LYS A 198 -19.74 -0.45 -10.87
N ARG A 199 -19.83 -1.02 -12.10
CA ARG A 199 -19.62 -2.46 -12.30
C ARG A 199 -18.25 -2.93 -11.83
N PHE A 200 -17.19 -2.16 -12.09
CA PHE A 200 -15.85 -2.49 -11.59
C PHE A 200 -15.78 -2.53 -10.06
N ILE A 201 -16.47 -1.60 -9.39
CA ILE A 201 -16.54 -1.59 -7.92
C ILE A 201 -17.31 -2.81 -7.43
N GLU A 202 -18.46 -3.12 -8.01
CA GLU A 202 -19.27 -4.32 -7.71
C GLU A 202 -18.46 -5.60 -7.92
N GLU A 203 -17.67 -5.70 -8.99
CA GLU A 203 -16.79 -6.84 -9.26
C GLU A 203 -15.71 -7.01 -8.17
N ILE A 204 -15.19 -5.91 -7.61
CA ILE A 204 -14.23 -5.97 -6.47
C ILE A 204 -14.94 -6.49 -5.23
N GLU A 205 -16.12 -5.97 -4.91
CA GLU A 205 -16.91 -6.41 -3.75
C GLU A 205 -17.30 -7.88 -3.85
N ASP A 206 -17.78 -8.32 -5.01
CA ASP A 206 -18.11 -9.72 -5.29
C ASP A 206 -16.91 -10.64 -5.17
N ALA A 207 -15.74 -10.21 -5.67
CA ALA A 207 -14.53 -11.00 -5.62
C ALA A 207 -13.94 -11.12 -4.22
N THR A 208 -14.05 -10.10 -3.39
CA THR A 208 -13.41 -10.01 -2.08
C THR A 208 -14.33 -10.32 -0.92
N GLY A 209 -15.64 -10.13 -1.09
CA GLY A 209 -16.64 -10.17 -0.03
C GLY A 209 -16.54 -9.00 0.96
N VAL A 210 -15.84 -7.93 0.60
CA VAL A 210 -15.58 -6.75 1.45
C VAL A 210 -16.15 -5.50 0.78
N PRO A 211 -16.90 -4.62 1.49
CA PRO A 211 -17.50 -3.44 0.89
C PRO A 211 -16.45 -2.41 0.47
N VAL A 212 -16.67 -1.76 -0.66
CA VAL A 212 -15.90 -0.60 -1.11
C VAL A 212 -16.56 0.66 -0.56
N THR A 213 -15.97 1.20 0.49
CA THR A 213 -16.55 2.34 1.24
C THR A 213 -15.96 3.69 0.86
N ILE A 214 -14.78 3.70 0.23
CA ILE A 214 -14.07 4.94 -0.16
C ILE A 214 -13.64 4.84 -1.62
N ILE A 215 -13.97 5.85 -2.42
CA ILE A 215 -13.66 5.88 -3.85
C ILE A 215 -13.04 7.24 -4.19
N SER A 216 -11.79 7.25 -4.67
CA SER A 216 -11.14 8.49 -5.13
C SER A 216 -11.22 8.60 -6.64
N THR A 217 -11.68 9.76 -7.09
CA THR A 217 -11.91 10.13 -8.50
C THR A 217 -11.05 11.31 -8.95
N GLY A 218 -10.04 11.68 -8.16
CA GLY A 218 -9.11 12.76 -8.46
C GLY A 218 -8.06 12.94 -7.36
N PRO A 219 -7.14 13.91 -7.51
CA PRO A 219 -6.02 14.09 -6.59
C PRO A 219 -6.38 14.83 -5.31
N ASP A 220 -7.49 15.55 -5.27
CA ASP A 220 -7.88 16.39 -4.15
C ASP A 220 -8.74 15.61 -3.14
N LEU A 221 -8.71 16.00 -1.88
CA LEU A 221 -9.50 15.37 -0.81
C LEU A 221 -11.01 15.40 -1.14
N GLU A 222 -11.47 16.50 -1.72
CA GLU A 222 -12.88 16.66 -2.12
C GLU A 222 -13.28 15.76 -3.30
N ASP A 223 -12.33 15.18 -4.02
CA ASP A 223 -12.58 14.22 -5.10
C ASP A 223 -12.70 12.78 -4.55
N THR A 224 -13.10 12.66 -3.28
CA THR A 224 -13.33 11.39 -2.59
C THR A 224 -14.81 11.21 -2.29
N ILE A 225 -15.36 10.07 -2.69
CA ILE A 225 -16.71 9.60 -2.33
C ILE A 225 -16.53 8.73 -1.09
N ASP A 226 -17.17 9.11 0.02
CA ASP A 226 -17.16 8.37 1.28
C ASP A 226 -18.55 7.80 1.54
N LEU A 227 -18.66 6.48 1.50
CA LEU A 227 -19.89 5.72 1.69
C LEU A 227 -19.99 5.06 3.07
N ARG A 228 -19.04 5.33 3.97
CA ARG A 228 -18.98 4.65 5.28
C ARG A 228 -20.23 4.87 6.10
N SER A 229 -20.80 6.06 6.08
CA SER A 229 -22.04 6.35 6.80
C SER A 229 -23.29 5.67 6.24
N GLU A 230 -23.22 5.12 5.03
CA GLU A 230 -24.32 4.45 4.35
C GLU A 230 -24.19 2.92 4.43
N LEU A 231 -22.96 2.40 4.53
CA LEU A 231 -22.66 0.98 4.41
C LEU A 231 -22.22 0.32 5.72
N LEU A 232 -21.79 1.10 6.72
CA LEU A 232 -21.38 0.66 8.05
C LEU A 232 -22.31 1.18 9.14
#